data_8f8bb96f85f3618436637a00bb310323
#
_entry.id   8f8bb96f85f3618436637a00bb310323
#
_cell.length_a   1.000
_cell.length_b   1.000
_cell.length_c   1.000
_cell.angle_alpha   90.00
_cell.angle_beta   90.00
_cell.angle_gamma   90.00
#
_symmetry.space_group_name_H-M   'P 1'
#
loop_
_entity.id
_entity.type
_entity.pdbx_description
1 polymer ?
#
loop_
_entity_poly.entity_id
_entity_poly.type
_entity_poly.pdbx_seq_one_letter_code
_entity_poly.pdbx_strand_id
1 'polypeptide(L)'
;MPATAETASYRLNHVMIRIKDPKASLDFYENVLGMDVIDKHDGGDFTLYFLAYQHQKVAQRGEREAILELTHNHGTENDPNFSYHNGNQEPRGFGHLCVAVDDIQKACDRFERLGVKFQKKLTDGKMRNIAFILDPDNYWIEIISTSRPQ
;
A
#
# COMPACT_ATOMS: atom_id res chain seq x y z
N MET A 1 -11.77 24.38 4.22
CA MET A 1 -12.10 25.44 3.22
C MET A 1 -11.97 24.81 1.84
N PRO A 2 -12.79 25.19 0.88
CA PRO A 2 -12.61 24.69 -0.49
C PRO A 2 -11.28 25.17 -1.08
N ALA A 3 -10.79 24.47 -2.11
CA ALA A 3 -9.60 24.86 -2.83
C ALA A 3 -9.71 26.31 -3.32
N THR A 4 -8.64 27.08 -3.20
CA THR A 4 -8.52 28.40 -3.81
C THR A 4 -8.14 28.26 -5.28
N ALA A 5 -8.22 29.33 -6.05
CA ALA A 5 -7.76 29.34 -7.43
C ALA A 5 -6.28 28.91 -7.55
N GLU A 6 -5.46 29.25 -6.56
CA GLU A 6 -4.04 28.90 -6.52
C GLU A 6 -3.78 27.40 -6.26
N THR A 7 -4.66 26.72 -5.55
CA THR A 7 -4.51 25.31 -5.15
C THR A 7 -5.46 24.36 -5.89
N ALA A 8 -6.27 24.87 -6.79
CA ALA A 8 -7.31 24.08 -7.49
C ALA A 8 -6.73 22.91 -8.31
N SER A 9 -5.48 23.01 -8.76
CA SER A 9 -4.78 21.97 -9.52
C SER A 9 -3.96 21.01 -8.66
N TYR A 10 -3.83 21.25 -7.35
CA TYR A 10 -3.01 20.41 -6.48
C TYR A 10 -3.66 19.03 -6.29
N ARG A 11 -2.82 17.99 -6.30
CA ARG A 11 -3.23 16.59 -6.16
C ARG A 11 -2.33 15.90 -5.17
N LEU A 12 -2.87 15.03 -4.34
CA LEU A 12 -2.07 14.08 -3.60
C LEU A 12 -1.68 12.93 -4.55
N ASN A 13 -0.56 13.13 -5.25
CA ASN A 13 -0.13 12.24 -6.33
C ASN A 13 0.27 10.85 -5.82
N HIS A 14 1.20 10.78 -4.86
CA HIS A 14 1.72 9.51 -4.34
C HIS A 14 2.12 9.59 -2.87
N VAL A 15 2.21 8.41 -2.28
CA VAL A 15 2.85 8.16 -0.98
C VAL A 15 3.99 7.18 -1.21
N MET A 16 5.14 7.43 -0.59
CA MET A 16 6.31 6.56 -0.68
C MET A 16 6.52 5.78 0.60
N ILE A 17 6.80 4.49 0.43
CA ILE A 17 7.32 3.62 1.50
C ILE A 17 8.60 2.93 1.02
N ARG A 18 9.50 2.62 1.95
CA ARG A 18 10.70 1.85 1.65
C ARG A 18 10.43 0.36 1.78
N ILE A 19 10.95 -0.41 0.84
CA ILE A 19 10.83 -1.86 0.80
C ILE A 19 12.22 -2.51 0.89
N LYS A 20 12.32 -3.62 1.61
CA LYS A 20 13.57 -4.37 1.78
C LYS A 20 13.93 -5.19 0.54
N ASP A 21 12.96 -5.93 0.01
CA ASP A 21 13.12 -6.83 -1.13
C ASP A 21 12.05 -6.55 -2.20
N PRO A 22 12.45 -6.02 -3.36
CA PRO A 22 11.49 -5.67 -4.40
C PRO A 22 10.77 -6.89 -4.98
N LYS A 23 11.39 -8.07 -5.00
CA LYS A 23 10.75 -9.29 -5.49
C LYS A 23 9.55 -9.67 -4.62
N ALA A 24 9.72 -9.68 -3.30
CA ALA A 24 8.65 -9.99 -2.36
C ALA A 24 7.56 -8.91 -2.37
N SER A 25 7.95 -7.63 -2.38
CA SER A 25 6.99 -6.53 -2.34
C SER A 25 6.20 -6.41 -3.64
N LEU A 26 6.82 -6.52 -4.81
CA LEU A 26 6.11 -6.49 -6.09
C LEU A 26 5.14 -7.66 -6.21
N ASP A 27 5.56 -8.88 -5.84
CA ASP A 27 4.66 -10.04 -5.80
C ASP A 27 3.42 -9.77 -4.93
N PHE A 28 3.61 -9.17 -3.76
CA PHE A 28 2.50 -8.84 -2.86
C PHE A 28 1.58 -7.78 -3.48
N TYR A 29 2.11 -6.64 -3.91
CA TYR A 29 1.26 -5.54 -4.40
C TYR A 29 0.60 -5.85 -5.74
N GLU A 30 1.25 -6.61 -6.63
CA GLU A 30 0.68 -7.02 -7.92
C GLU A 30 -0.26 -8.23 -7.78
N ASN A 31 0.18 -9.32 -7.14
CA ASN A 31 -0.58 -10.58 -7.12
C ASN A 31 -1.56 -10.70 -5.95
N VAL A 32 -1.28 -10.08 -4.80
CA VAL A 32 -2.22 -10.08 -3.67
C VAL A 32 -3.20 -8.92 -3.78
N LEU A 33 -2.72 -7.69 -4.00
CA LEU A 33 -3.56 -6.50 -4.03
C LEU A 33 -4.04 -6.09 -5.44
N GLY A 34 -3.47 -6.65 -6.50
CA GLY A 34 -3.92 -6.41 -7.88
C GLY A 34 -3.56 -5.02 -8.43
N MET A 35 -2.49 -4.41 -7.93
CA MET A 35 -1.97 -3.15 -8.48
C MET A 35 -1.09 -3.44 -9.70
N ASP A 36 -0.96 -2.46 -10.59
CA ASP A 36 -0.01 -2.52 -11.70
C ASP A 36 1.18 -1.59 -11.45
N VAL A 37 2.37 -2.06 -11.83
CA VAL A 37 3.55 -1.18 -11.93
C VAL A 37 3.37 -0.29 -13.15
N ILE A 38 3.17 1.00 -12.92
CA ILE A 38 2.90 2.00 -13.98
C ILE A 38 4.15 2.75 -14.42
N ASP A 39 5.19 2.75 -13.59
CA ASP A 39 6.46 3.41 -13.90
C ASP A 39 7.58 2.85 -13.03
N LYS A 40 8.82 2.95 -13.50
CA LYS A 40 10.03 2.52 -12.80
C LYS A 40 11.16 3.49 -13.07
N HIS A 41 11.93 3.83 -12.03
CA HIS A 41 13.11 4.67 -12.14
C HIS A 41 14.30 4.04 -11.42
N ASP A 42 15.43 3.94 -12.12
CA ASP A 42 16.70 3.50 -11.56
C ASP A 42 17.55 4.74 -11.20
N GLY A 43 17.84 4.89 -9.91
CA GLY A 43 18.65 5.99 -9.37
C GLY A 43 20.10 5.63 -9.10
N GLY A 44 20.57 4.46 -9.54
CA GLY A 44 21.93 3.96 -9.35
C GLY A 44 22.09 3.10 -8.09
N ASP A 45 21.90 3.64 -6.91
CA ASP A 45 21.95 2.92 -5.61
C ASP A 45 20.56 2.63 -5.03
N PHE A 46 19.49 3.04 -5.73
CA PHE A 46 18.11 2.76 -5.41
C PHE A 46 17.27 2.56 -6.67
N THR A 47 16.13 1.91 -6.51
CA THR A 47 15.12 1.80 -7.57
C THR A 47 13.76 2.22 -7.02
N LEU A 48 13.02 3.01 -7.79
CA LEU A 48 11.64 3.41 -7.50
C LEU A 48 10.69 2.60 -8.38
N TYR A 49 9.62 2.09 -7.77
CA TYR A 49 8.51 1.45 -8.47
C TYR A 49 7.23 2.21 -8.12
N PHE A 50 6.50 2.63 -9.13
CA PHE A 50 5.23 3.33 -8.96
C PHE A 50 4.09 2.39 -9.33
N LEU A 51 3.19 2.16 -8.38
CA LEU A 51 2.08 1.23 -8.54
C LEU A 51 0.75 1.96 -8.39
N ALA A 52 -0.24 1.55 -9.18
CA ALA A 52 -1.59 2.10 -9.10
C ALA A 52 -2.63 1.11 -9.59
N TYR A 53 -3.89 1.33 -9.19
CA TYR A 53 -5.03 0.67 -9.84
C TYR A 53 -5.38 1.37 -11.14
N GLN A 54 -5.88 0.61 -12.14
CA GLN A 54 -6.19 1.13 -13.48
C GLN A 54 -7.58 1.77 -13.60
N HIS A 55 -8.20 2.15 -12.48
CA HIS A 55 -9.50 2.85 -12.49
C HIS A 55 -9.41 4.26 -13.06
N GLN A 56 -8.28 4.93 -12.86
CA GLN A 56 -8.03 6.26 -13.42
C GLN A 56 -7.42 6.12 -14.81
N LYS A 57 -8.20 6.49 -15.82
CA LYS A 57 -7.75 6.54 -17.23
C LYS A 57 -7.10 7.90 -17.53
N VAL A 58 -5.93 8.14 -16.96
CA VAL A 58 -5.14 9.36 -17.22
C VAL A 58 -3.85 8.99 -17.95
N ALA A 59 -3.41 9.90 -18.84
CA ALA A 59 -2.29 9.60 -19.72
C ALA A 59 -0.93 9.65 -19.01
N GLN A 60 -0.79 10.52 -18.01
CA GLN A 60 0.50 10.76 -17.37
C GLN A 60 0.45 10.45 -15.86
N ARG A 61 1.55 9.91 -15.33
CA ARG A 61 1.71 9.61 -13.90
C ARG A 61 1.48 10.84 -13.01
N GLY A 62 1.94 12.02 -13.45
CA GLY A 62 1.75 13.28 -12.72
C GLY A 62 0.31 13.73 -12.53
N GLU A 63 -0.62 13.25 -13.38
CA GLU A 63 -2.05 13.56 -13.31
C GLU A 63 -2.85 12.61 -12.42
N ARG A 64 -2.23 11.52 -11.97
CA ARG A 64 -2.87 10.52 -11.11
C ARG A 64 -2.93 10.96 -9.65
N GLU A 65 -3.81 10.32 -8.92
CA GLU A 65 -3.86 10.32 -7.46
C GLU A 65 -3.74 8.88 -6.95
N ALA A 66 -3.46 8.72 -5.67
CA ALA A 66 -3.38 7.42 -5.00
C ALA A 66 -2.36 6.44 -5.63
N ILE A 67 -1.21 6.95 -6.07
CA ILE A 67 -0.07 6.13 -6.46
C ILE A 67 0.68 5.69 -5.20
N LEU A 68 1.12 4.44 -5.16
CA LEU A 68 2.07 3.94 -4.19
C LEU A 68 3.46 3.89 -4.83
N GLU A 69 4.41 4.63 -4.25
CA GLU A 69 5.81 4.56 -4.61
C GLU A 69 6.53 3.63 -3.64
N LEU A 70 7.16 2.59 -4.18
CA LEU A 70 8.03 1.69 -3.43
C LEU A 70 9.49 2.04 -3.72
N THR A 71 10.24 2.41 -2.69
CA THR A 71 11.68 2.71 -2.81
C THR A 71 12.51 1.54 -2.29
N HIS A 72 13.28 0.91 -3.17
CA HIS A 72 14.26 -0.10 -2.82
C HIS A 72 15.66 0.51 -2.81
N ASN A 73 16.28 0.57 -1.65
CA ASN A 73 17.71 0.89 -1.52
C ASN A 73 18.50 -0.40 -1.71
N HIS A 74 19.35 -0.44 -2.75
CA HIS A 74 20.04 -1.67 -3.16
C HIS A 74 20.88 -2.27 -2.04
N GLY A 75 20.76 -3.57 -1.83
CA GLY A 75 21.51 -4.34 -0.84
C GLY A 75 20.74 -4.67 0.44
N THR A 76 19.62 -4.00 0.72
CA THR A 76 18.80 -4.30 1.91
C THR A 76 18.27 -5.73 1.91
N GLU A 77 17.99 -6.27 0.73
CA GLU A 77 17.52 -7.64 0.54
C GLU A 77 18.53 -8.71 0.94
N ASN A 78 19.82 -8.36 0.98
CA ASN A 78 20.92 -9.27 1.31
C ASN A 78 21.25 -9.30 2.82
N ASP A 79 20.71 -8.39 3.62
CA ASP A 79 20.95 -8.36 5.07
C ASP A 79 19.80 -9.02 5.83
N PRO A 80 19.99 -10.22 6.40
CA PRO A 80 18.94 -10.94 7.12
C PRO A 80 18.50 -10.23 8.40
N ASN A 81 19.31 -9.32 8.94
CA ASN A 81 19.01 -8.58 10.16
C ASN A 81 18.38 -7.21 9.90
N PHE A 82 18.28 -6.79 8.62
CA PHE A 82 17.68 -5.52 8.27
C PHE A 82 16.16 -5.60 8.25
N SER A 83 15.51 -4.60 8.81
CA SER A 83 14.07 -4.38 8.70
C SER A 83 13.74 -2.89 8.82
N TYR A 84 12.67 -2.48 8.14
CA TYR A 84 12.12 -1.14 8.33
C TYR A 84 11.16 -1.11 9.51
N HIS A 85 11.16 0.02 10.22
CA HIS A 85 10.18 0.31 11.25
C HIS A 85 8.88 0.79 10.59
N ASN A 86 7.75 0.14 10.92
CA ASN A 86 6.47 0.45 10.29
C ASN A 86 5.71 1.65 10.91
N GLY A 87 6.20 2.20 12.01
CA GLY A 87 5.64 3.38 12.66
C GLY A 87 4.53 3.10 13.68
N ASN A 88 4.11 1.87 13.88
CA ASN A 88 3.01 1.54 14.81
C ASN A 88 3.47 1.22 16.25
N GLN A 89 4.76 1.14 16.47
CA GLN A 89 5.39 1.03 17.79
C GLN A 89 6.23 2.28 18.06
N GLU A 90 6.61 2.49 19.32
CA GLU A 90 7.48 3.63 19.66
C GLU A 90 8.87 3.53 19.01
N PRO A 91 9.37 4.63 18.43
CA PRO A 91 8.71 5.94 18.26
C PRO A 91 7.66 5.89 17.15
N ARG A 92 6.41 6.27 17.47
CA ARG A 92 5.30 6.22 16.51
C ARG A 92 5.46 7.29 15.42
N GLY A 93 5.08 6.91 14.19
CA GLY A 93 5.15 7.78 13.03
C GLY A 93 4.12 7.38 11.99
N PHE A 94 4.56 6.84 10.86
CA PHE A 94 3.66 6.30 9.84
C PHE A 94 2.73 5.23 10.43
N GLY A 95 1.48 5.20 9.99
CA GLY A 95 0.48 4.25 10.51
C GLY A 95 0.20 3.10 9.55
N HIS A 96 -0.51 3.40 8.47
CA HIS A 96 -0.93 2.38 7.50
C HIS A 96 -1.30 2.98 6.15
N LEU A 97 -1.36 2.12 5.15
CA LEU A 97 -2.05 2.34 3.89
C LEU A 97 -3.50 1.84 4.03
N CYS A 98 -4.39 2.28 3.15
CA CYS A 98 -5.77 1.78 3.12
C CYS A 98 -6.16 1.40 1.69
N VAL A 99 -6.76 0.21 1.54
CA VAL A 99 -7.32 -0.30 0.29
C VAL A 99 -8.82 -0.57 0.49
N ALA A 100 -9.64 0.03 -0.37
CA ALA A 100 -11.08 -0.22 -0.38
C ALA A 100 -11.41 -1.34 -1.37
N VAL A 101 -12.25 -2.28 -0.95
CA VAL A 101 -12.72 -3.42 -1.74
C VAL A 101 -14.25 -3.44 -1.81
N ASP A 102 -14.81 -4.06 -2.82
CA ASP A 102 -16.26 -4.16 -3.00
C ASP A 102 -16.92 -5.12 -1.97
N ASP A 103 -16.27 -6.24 -1.68
CA ASP A 103 -16.73 -7.26 -0.74
C ASP A 103 -15.58 -7.63 0.21
N ILE A 104 -15.61 -7.07 1.41
CA ILE A 104 -14.53 -7.25 2.39
C ILE A 104 -14.41 -8.69 2.89
N GLN A 105 -15.52 -9.43 3.00
CA GLN A 105 -15.47 -10.83 3.43
C GLN A 105 -14.78 -11.70 2.39
N LYS A 106 -15.14 -11.56 1.12
CA LYS A 106 -14.48 -12.28 0.02
C LYS A 106 -13.01 -11.91 -0.11
N ALA A 107 -12.67 -10.62 0.07
CA ALA A 107 -11.28 -10.18 0.05
C ALA A 107 -10.47 -10.83 1.18
N CYS A 108 -10.99 -10.84 2.42
CA CYS A 108 -10.32 -11.46 3.55
C CYS A 108 -10.17 -12.97 3.39
N ASP A 109 -11.21 -13.67 2.90
CA ASP A 109 -11.15 -15.11 2.60
C ASP A 109 -10.07 -15.41 1.54
N ARG A 110 -9.94 -14.53 0.54
CA ARG A 110 -8.88 -14.65 -0.47
C ARG A 110 -7.48 -14.43 0.15
N PHE A 111 -7.31 -13.44 1.00
CA PHE A 111 -6.04 -13.19 1.68
C PHE A 111 -5.63 -14.38 2.55
N GLU A 112 -6.57 -15.01 3.26
CA GLU A 112 -6.30 -16.22 4.04
C GLU A 112 -5.84 -17.38 3.15
N ARG A 113 -6.51 -17.63 2.00
CA ARG A 113 -6.10 -18.67 1.04
C ARG A 113 -4.70 -18.43 0.46
N LEU A 114 -4.31 -17.16 0.28
CA LEU A 114 -2.98 -16.78 -0.20
C LEU A 114 -1.91 -16.77 0.90
N GLY A 115 -2.27 -17.07 2.15
CA GLY A 115 -1.34 -17.10 3.27
C GLY A 115 -0.87 -15.72 3.72
N VAL A 116 -1.64 -14.66 3.42
CA VAL A 116 -1.33 -13.28 3.84
C VAL A 116 -1.45 -13.18 5.36
N LYS A 117 -0.48 -12.52 6.00
CA LYS A 117 -0.52 -12.28 7.44
C LYS A 117 -1.52 -11.18 7.78
N PHE A 118 -2.32 -11.40 8.80
CA PHE A 118 -3.24 -10.42 9.37
C PHE A 118 -2.66 -9.81 10.64
N GLN A 119 -2.73 -8.51 10.73
CA GLN A 119 -2.58 -7.78 12.00
C GLN A 119 -3.90 -7.79 12.77
N LYS A 120 -5.05 -7.68 12.05
CA LYS A 120 -6.39 -7.74 12.60
C LYS A 120 -7.32 -8.38 11.58
N LYS A 121 -8.01 -9.45 11.99
CA LYS A 121 -9.08 -10.08 11.20
C LYS A 121 -10.42 -9.37 11.42
N LEU A 122 -11.38 -9.58 10.53
CA LEU A 122 -12.76 -9.06 10.67
C LEU A 122 -13.42 -9.51 11.99
N THR A 123 -13.08 -10.70 12.46
CA THR A 123 -13.61 -11.28 13.69
C THR A 123 -12.99 -10.74 14.97
N ASP A 124 -11.87 -9.98 14.86
CA ASP A 124 -11.14 -9.51 16.01
C ASP A 124 -11.70 -8.17 16.53
N GLY A 125 -11.86 -8.07 17.84
CA GLY A 125 -12.28 -6.83 18.50
C GLY A 125 -13.71 -6.41 18.18
N LYS A 126 -13.98 -5.11 18.37
CA LYS A 126 -15.32 -4.53 18.19
C LYS A 126 -15.62 -4.06 16.77
N MET A 127 -14.60 -3.60 16.02
CA MET A 127 -14.76 -3.13 14.65
C MET A 127 -14.67 -4.32 13.70
N ARG A 128 -15.83 -4.83 13.28
CA ARG A 128 -15.96 -6.02 12.43
C ARG A 128 -16.09 -5.71 10.93
N ASN A 129 -15.99 -4.43 10.58
CA ASN A 129 -16.10 -3.91 9.21
C ASN A 129 -14.77 -3.46 8.61
N ILE A 130 -13.68 -3.66 9.33
CA ILE A 130 -12.31 -3.38 8.87
C ILE A 130 -11.37 -4.54 9.25
N ALA A 131 -10.40 -4.79 8.40
CA ALA A 131 -9.29 -5.68 8.68
C ALA A 131 -7.97 -4.96 8.45
N PHE A 132 -6.89 -5.48 9.02
CA PHE A 132 -5.53 -5.06 8.71
C PHE A 132 -4.73 -6.27 8.29
N ILE A 133 -4.12 -6.20 7.12
CA ILE A 133 -3.13 -7.17 6.64
C ILE A 133 -1.73 -6.57 6.70
N LEU A 134 -0.72 -7.41 6.62
CA LEU A 134 0.69 -7.02 6.62
C LEU A 134 1.30 -7.29 5.25
N ASP A 135 2.04 -6.32 4.75
CA ASP A 135 2.90 -6.52 3.60
C ASP A 135 4.22 -7.24 3.99
N PRO A 136 5.12 -7.56 3.04
CA PRO A 136 6.37 -8.25 3.34
C PRO A 136 7.30 -7.51 4.32
N ASP A 137 7.20 -6.19 4.43
CA ASP A 137 7.96 -5.35 5.36
C ASP A 137 7.21 -5.05 6.67
N ASN A 138 6.07 -5.73 6.90
CA ASN A 138 5.16 -5.54 8.04
C ASN A 138 4.49 -4.16 8.09
N TYR A 139 4.40 -3.43 6.98
CA TYR A 139 3.53 -2.27 6.92
C TYR A 139 2.07 -2.72 7.03
N TRP A 140 1.29 -1.98 7.80
CA TRP A 140 -0.13 -2.26 7.95
C TRP A 140 -0.89 -1.74 6.73
N ILE A 141 -1.79 -2.56 6.22
CA ILE A 141 -2.73 -2.19 5.17
C ILE A 141 -4.14 -2.42 5.68
N GLU A 142 -4.85 -1.32 5.90
CA GLU A 142 -6.27 -1.35 6.27
C GLU A 142 -7.09 -1.78 5.06
N ILE A 143 -8.02 -2.68 5.28
CA ILE A 143 -9.00 -3.12 4.26
C ILE A 143 -10.37 -2.66 4.71
N ILE A 144 -11.02 -1.88 3.86
CA ILE A 144 -12.38 -1.37 4.08
C ILE A 144 -13.30 -1.73 2.91
N SER A 145 -14.60 -1.66 3.13
CA SER A 145 -15.57 -1.80 2.04
C SER A 145 -15.82 -0.45 1.35
N THR A 146 -15.97 -0.45 0.02
CA THR A 146 -16.42 0.73 -0.75
C THR A 146 -17.86 1.11 -0.43
N SER A 147 -18.69 0.15 -0.03
CA SER A 147 -20.05 0.39 0.46
C SER A 147 -20.04 0.67 1.96
N ARG A 148 -20.73 1.73 2.40
CA ARG A 148 -20.95 1.93 3.84
C ARG A 148 -21.76 0.76 4.38
N PRO A 149 -21.43 0.20 5.57
CA PRO A 149 -22.32 -0.73 6.25
C PRO A 149 -23.66 0.00 6.46
N GLN A 150 -24.76 -0.61 6.05
CA GLN A 150 -26.11 -0.16 6.37
C GLN A 150 -26.37 -0.37 7.85
#